data_ff79829dba2a36b2225999e4cf4f0d9d
#
_entry.id   ff79829dba2a36b2225999e4cf4f0d9d
#
_cell.length_a   1.000
_cell.length_b   1.000
_cell.length_c   1.000
_cell.angle_alpha   90.00
_cell.angle_beta   90.00
_cell.angle_gamma   90.00
#
_symmetry.space_group_name_H-M   'P 1'
#
loop_
_entity.id
_entity.type
_entity.pdbx_description
1 polymer ?
#
loop_
_entity_poly.entity_id
_entity_poly.type
_entity_poly.pdbx_seq_one_letter_code
_entity_poly.pdbx_strand_id
1 'polypeptide(L)'
;MTHYFSFLKARQELGYVPMVSPREGMAATISYWQERKRKTLDGPTIYARLFVVIGITSVFSAAYLPDMVPPVSLLRATTLILFRSMWVVRTIFHLAMAAHIGDAVYAWNLARWVDPANARAWFWQTLVFGIRSLRFLLKRARSQATL
;
A
#
# COMPACT_ATOMS: atom_id res chain seq x y z
N MET A 1 -27.14 24.59 -15.37
CA MET A 1 -28.39 24.75 -14.59
C MET A 1 -28.14 24.15 -13.22
N THR A 2 -28.18 24.97 -12.16
CA THR A 2 -28.07 24.54 -10.78
C THR A 2 -29.47 24.29 -10.25
N HIS A 3 -29.83 23.04 -9.94
CA HIS A 3 -31.11 22.69 -9.33
C HIS A 3 -31.00 22.84 -7.82
N TYR A 4 -31.72 23.80 -7.27
CA TYR A 4 -31.87 23.98 -5.83
C TYR A 4 -33.14 23.28 -5.36
N PHE A 5 -32.99 22.31 -4.47
CA PHE A 5 -34.13 21.73 -3.77
C PHE A 5 -34.43 22.56 -2.52
N SER A 6 -35.65 23.11 -2.44
CA SER A 6 -36.12 23.89 -1.28
C SER A 6 -37.04 23.02 -0.44
N PHE A 7 -36.78 22.93 0.87
CA PHE A 7 -37.66 22.24 1.82
C PHE A 7 -38.74 23.17 2.42
N LEU A 8 -38.84 24.42 1.92
CA LEU A 8 -39.79 25.41 2.45
C LEU A 8 -41.24 24.90 2.38
N LYS A 9 -41.62 24.25 1.29
CA LYS A 9 -42.94 23.68 1.12
C LYS A 9 -43.24 22.58 2.15
N ALA A 10 -42.28 21.66 2.32
CA ALA A 10 -42.40 20.59 3.34
C ALA A 10 -42.46 21.15 4.76
N ARG A 11 -41.73 22.22 5.04
CA ARG A 11 -41.82 22.91 6.33
C ARG A 11 -43.17 23.56 6.57
N GLN A 12 -43.76 24.20 5.54
CA GLN A 12 -45.03 24.89 5.65
C GLN A 12 -46.24 23.93 5.74
N GLU A 13 -46.20 22.85 4.94
CA GLU A 13 -47.35 21.92 4.82
C GLU A 13 -47.28 20.77 5.84
N LEU A 14 -46.08 20.29 6.19
CA LEU A 14 -45.88 19.11 7.03
C LEU A 14 -45.18 19.41 8.36
N GLY A 15 -44.82 20.67 8.65
CA GLY A 15 -44.07 21.02 9.84
C GLY A 15 -42.64 20.42 9.86
N TYR A 16 -42.12 20.03 8.70
CA TYR A 16 -40.80 19.37 8.59
C TYR A 16 -39.69 20.30 9.02
N VAL A 17 -38.91 19.87 10.00
CA VAL A 17 -37.68 20.53 10.43
C VAL A 17 -36.53 19.56 10.20
N PRO A 18 -35.50 19.91 9.40
CA PRO A 18 -34.33 19.06 9.25
C PRO A 18 -33.63 18.83 10.59
N MET A 19 -33.36 17.57 10.95
CA MET A 19 -32.65 17.22 12.20
C MET A 19 -31.21 17.65 12.17
N VAL A 20 -30.61 17.81 10.97
CA VAL A 20 -29.21 18.19 10.75
C VAL A 20 -29.18 19.31 9.73
N SER A 21 -28.49 20.39 10.02
CA SER A 21 -28.31 21.49 9.06
C SER A 21 -27.44 21.03 7.86
N PRO A 22 -27.58 21.62 6.67
CA PRO A 22 -26.75 21.27 5.51
C PRO A 22 -25.24 21.38 5.78
N ARG A 23 -24.83 22.34 6.59
CA ARG A 23 -23.43 22.52 7.01
C ARG A 23 -22.94 21.38 7.90
N GLU A 24 -23.72 20.99 8.89
CA GLU A 24 -23.40 19.88 9.79
C GLU A 24 -23.39 18.55 9.04
N GLY A 25 -24.37 18.32 8.17
CA GLY A 25 -24.40 17.12 7.31
C GLY A 25 -23.18 17.02 6.40
N MET A 26 -22.77 18.12 5.80
CA MET A 26 -21.57 18.18 4.97
C MET A 26 -20.31 17.94 5.81
N ALA A 27 -20.17 18.58 6.99
CA ALA A 27 -19.04 18.38 7.88
C ALA A 27 -18.95 16.92 8.36
N ALA A 28 -20.07 16.30 8.73
CA ALA A 28 -20.14 14.91 9.11
C ALA A 28 -19.74 13.97 7.96
N THR A 29 -20.18 14.27 6.74
CA THR A 29 -19.81 13.51 5.55
C THR A 29 -18.32 13.60 5.27
N ILE A 30 -17.74 14.79 5.33
CA ILE A 30 -16.31 15.01 5.12
C ILE A 30 -15.49 14.28 6.19
N SER A 31 -15.87 14.39 7.47
CA SER A 31 -15.18 13.70 8.57
C SER A 31 -15.24 12.17 8.42
N TYR A 32 -16.39 11.62 8.03
CA TYR A 32 -16.56 10.19 7.72
C TYR A 32 -15.61 9.72 6.60
N TRP A 33 -15.53 10.46 5.49
CA TRP A 33 -14.64 10.13 4.39
C TRP A 33 -13.16 10.26 4.76
N GLN A 34 -12.81 11.27 5.56
CA GLN A 34 -11.45 11.44 6.07
C GLN A 34 -11.05 10.29 7.00
N GLU A 35 -11.95 9.87 7.90
CA GLU A 35 -11.72 8.73 8.79
C GLU A 35 -11.60 7.42 8.00
N ARG A 36 -12.46 7.21 7.01
CA ARG A 36 -12.39 6.06 6.13
C ARG A 36 -11.08 6.01 5.33
N LYS A 37 -10.62 7.15 4.81
CA LYS A 37 -9.29 7.26 4.17
C LYS A 37 -8.15 6.95 5.13
N ARG A 38 -8.24 7.34 6.39
CA ARG A 38 -7.24 6.99 7.40
C ARG A 38 -7.21 5.50 7.70
N LYS A 39 -8.35 4.82 7.65
CA LYS A 39 -8.45 3.37 7.89
C LYS A 39 -7.97 2.53 6.71
N THR A 40 -7.97 3.04 5.49
CA THR A 40 -7.49 2.32 4.31
C THR A 40 -5.98 2.46 4.17
N LEU A 41 -5.32 1.33 4.04
CA LEU A 41 -3.89 1.28 3.77
C LEU A 41 -3.65 1.53 2.27
N ASP A 42 -3.02 2.65 1.95
CA ASP A 42 -2.59 2.94 0.58
C ASP A 42 -1.47 1.96 0.18
N GLY A 43 -1.51 1.46 -1.05
CA GLY A 43 -0.51 0.49 -1.47
C GLY A 43 -0.37 0.37 -2.98
N PRO A 44 0.61 -0.40 -3.43
CA PRO A 44 0.84 -0.63 -4.84
C PRO A 44 -0.35 -1.34 -5.50
N THR A 45 -0.53 -1.10 -6.81
CA THR A 45 -1.56 -1.74 -7.62
C THR A 45 -1.43 -3.25 -7.59
N ILE A 46 -2.52 -3.99 -7.86
CA ILE A 46 -2.51 -5.46 -7.87
C ILE A 46 -1.44 -6.02 -8.83
N TYR A 47 -1.26 -5.41 -9.99
CA TYR A 47 -0.23 -5.81 -10.96
C TYR A 47 1.19 -5.63 -10.40
N ALA A 48 1.45 -4.52 -9.70
CA ALA A 48 2.75 -4.30 -9.06
C ALA A 48 3.00 -5.29 -7.92
N ARG A 49 1.96 -5.67 -7.17
CA ARG A 49 2.05 -6.69 -6.12
C ARG A 49 2.40 -8.05 -6.72
N LEU A 50 1.67 -8.49 -7.74
CA LEU A 50 1.92 -9.75 -8.42
C LEU A 50 3.34 -9.79 -9.01
N PHE A 51 3.78 -8.72 -9.68
CA PHE A 51 5.12 -8.62 -10.24
C PHE A 51 6.21 -8.81 -9.19
N VAL A 52 6.10 -8.17 -8.03
CA VAL A 52 7.09 -8.30 -6.95
C VAL A 52 7.07 -9.71 -6.35
N VAL A 53 5.91 -10.27 -6.06
CA VAL A 53 5.79 -11.61 -5.49
C VAL A 53 6.35 -12.66 -6.45
N ILE A 54 5.96 -12.61 -7.74
CA ILE A 54 6.47 -13.53 -8.76
C ILE A 54 7.99 -13.37 -8.90
N GLY A 55 8.51 -12.13 -8.94
CA GLY A 55 9.93 -11.85 -9.05
C GLY A 55 10.74 -12.44 -7.90
N ILE A 56 10.34 -12.15 -6.66
CA ILE A 56 11.03 -12.68 -5.46
C ILE A 56 10.96 -14.21 -5.44
N THR A 57 9.80 -14.79 -5.70
CA THR A 57 9.61 -16.25 -5.70
C THR A 57 10.44 -16.91 -6.80
N SER A 58 10.53 -16.31 -7.99
CA SER A 58 11.34 -16.83 -9.10
C SER A 58 12.82 -16.82 -8.77
N VAL A 59 13.34 -15.72 -8.24
CA VAL A 59 14.76 -15.62 -7.85
C VAL A 59 15.10 -16.59 -6.71
N PHE A 60 14.21 -16.68 -5.71
CA PHE A 60 14.36 -17.65 -4.63
C PHE A 60 14.40 -19.09 -5.15
N SER A 61 13.44 -19.45 -6.01
CA SER A 61 13.36 -20.78 -6.60
C SER A 61 14.62 -21.12 -7.41
N ALA A 62 15.09 -20.20 -8.24
CA ALA A 62 16.32 -20.41 -9.02
C ALA A 62 17.55 -20.57 -8.13
N ALA A 63 17.63 -19.85 -7.00
CA ALA A 63 18.80 -19.84 -6.12
C ALA A 63 18.90 -21.06 -5.20
N TYR A 64 17.74 -21.60 -4.73
CA TYR A 64 17.72 -22.53 -3.59
C TYR A 64 16.96 -23.85 -3.85
N LEU A 65 16.01 -23.90 -4.79
CA LEU A 65 15.28 -25.12 -5.06
C LEU A 65 16.09 -26.09 -5.94
N PRO A 66 15.92 -27.41 -5.75
CA PRO A 66 16.59 -28.42 -6.58
C PRO A 66 16.05 -28.42 -8.02
N ASP A 67 16.89 -28.79 -8.98
CA ASP A 67 16.59 -28.78 -10.42
C ASP A 67 15.59 -29.85 -10.88
N MET A 68 15.09 -30.67 -9.96
CA MET A 68 14.17 -31.77 -10.28
C MET A 68 12.78 -31.31 -10.77
N VAL A 69 12.44 -30.06 -10.59
CA VAL A 69 11.16 -29.47 -11.02
C VAL A 69 11.37 -28.69 -12.31
N PRO A 70 10.72 -29.06 -13.44
CA PRO A 70 10.94 -28.42 -14.74
C PRO A 70 10.92 -26.89 -14.76
N PRO A 71 9.96 -26.19 -14.09
CA PRO A 71 9.99 -24.72 -14.06
C PRO A 71 11.22 -24.16 -13.33
N VAL A 72 11.76 -24.86 -12.31
CA VAL A 72 12.96 -24.40 -11.58
C VAL A 72 14.21 -24.53 -12.42
N SER A 73 14.39 -25.63 -13.17
CA SER A 73 15.53 -25.82 -14.05
C SER A 73 15.59 -24.76 -15.14
N LEU A 74 14.45 -24.37 -15.72
CA LEU A 74 14.35 -23.32 -16.72
C LEU A 74 14.71 -21.95 -16.10
N LEU A 75 14.15 -21.63 -14.92
CA LEU A 75 14.47 -20.38 -14.19
C LEU A 75 15.97 -20.30 -13.85
N ARG A 76 16.58 -21.40 -13.43
CA ARG A 76 18.01 -21.46 -13.15
C ARG A 76 18.84 -21.28 -14.41
N ALA A 77 18.50 -21.93 -15.51
CA ALA A 77 19.18 -21.80 -16.78
C ALA A 77 19.15 -20.33 -17.28
N THR A 78 17.98 -19.70 -17.29
CA THR A 78 17.84 -18.28 -17.68
C THR A 78 18.61 -17.36 -16.75
N THR A 79 18.59 -17.62 -15.45
CA THR A 79 19.33 -16.83 -14.46
C THR A 79 20.85 -16.98 -14.64
N LEU A 80 21.35 -18.18 -14.95
CA LEU A 80 22.76 -18.40 -15.24
C LEU A 80 23.22 -17.72 -16.54
N ILE A 81 22.39 -17.65 -17.56
CA ILE A 81 22.68 -16.89 -18.78
C ILE A 81 22.86 -15.41 -18.46
N LEU A 82 22.00 -14.84 -17.59
CA LEU A 82 22.05 -13.42 -17.24
C LEU A 82 23.20 -13.08 -16.29
N PHE A 83 23.40 -13.87 -15.25
CA PHE A 83 24.33 -13.54 -14.15
C PHE A 83 25.61 -14.37 -14.14
N ARG A 84 25.74 -15.37 -15.00
CA ARG A 84 26.89 -16.26 -15.17
C ARG A 84 27.34 -17.04 -13.92
N SER A 85 26.80 -16.74 -12.75
CA SER A 85 27.19 -17.37 -11.49
C SER A 85 26.02 -17.42 -10.50
N MET A 86 25.77 -18.59 -9.92
CA MET A 86 24.75 -18.76 -8.87
C MET A 86 25.12 -18.04 -7.59
N TRP A 87 26.43 -17.85 -7.34
CA TRP A 87 26.86 -17.07 -6.18
C TRP A 87 26.38 -15.61 -6.29
N VAL A 88 26.51 -15.00 -7.47
CA VAL A 88 26.01 -13.64 -7.74
C VAL A 88 24.49 -13.56 -7.53
N VAL A 89 23.74 -14.54 -8.02
CA VAL A 89 22.27 -14.59 -7.82
C VAL A 89 21.88 -14.63 -6.34
N ARG A 90 22.55 -15.49 -5.57
CA ARG A 90 22.33 -15.59 -4.11
C ARG A 90 22.71 -14.29 -3.40
N THR A 91 23.82 -13.68 -3.77
CA THR A 91 24.24 -12.38 -3.20
C THR A 91 23.20 -11.29 -3.48
N ILE A 92 22.72 -11.17 -4.73
CA ILE A 92 21.67 -10.21 -5.10
C ILE A 92 20.39 -10.47 -4.30
N PHE A 93 19.99 -11.74 -4.15
CA PHE A 93 18.82 -12.09 -3.35
C PHE A 93 18.97 -11.65 -1.89
N HIS A 94 20.12 -11.93 -1.25
CA HIS A 94 20.35 -11.51 0.14
C HIS A 94 20.40 -10.00 0.31
N LEU A 95 21.02 -9.28 -0.63
CA LEU A 95 21.06 -7.82 -0.62
C LEU A 95 19.65 -7.23 -0.79
N ALA A 96 18.84 -7.79 -1.70
CA ALA A 96 17.46 -7.38 -1.88
C ALA A 96 16.64 -7.63 -0.60
N MET A 97 16.77 -8.79 0.04
CA MET A 97 16.09 -9.08 1.31
C MET A 97 16.52 -8.15 2.43
N ALA A 98 17.82 -7.85 2.55
CA ALA A 98 18.33 -6.88 3.52
C ALA A 98 17.75 -5.48 3.28
N ALA A 99 17.66 -5.03 2.03
CA ALA A 99 17.00 -3.76 1.68
C ALA A 99 15.52 -3.75 2.06
N HIS A 100 14.77 -4.83 1.77
CA HIS A 100 13.35 -4.95 2.16
C HIS A 100 13.15 -4.91 3.69
N ILE A 101 14.04 -5.54 4.46
CA ILE A 101 14.03 -5.47 5.93
C ILE A 101 14.31 -4.03 6.39
N GLY A 102 15.32 -3.38 5.82
CA GLY A 102 15.66 -1.99 6.14
C GLY A 102 14.49 -1.04 5.84
N ASP A 103 13.87 -1.16 4.67
CA ASP A 103 12.68 -0.40 4.27
C ASP A 103 11.51 -0.64 5.23
N ALA A 104 11.30 -1.90 5.66
CA ALA A 104 10.22 -2.25 6.58
C ALA A 104 10.43 -1.66 7.99
N VAL A 105 11.66 -1.72 8.50
CA VAL A 105 12.01 -1.10 9.80
C VAL A 105 11.85 0.41 9.73
N TYR A 106 12.30 1.04 8.65
CA TYR A 106 12.09 2.46 8.44
C TYR A 106 10.60 2.82 8.35
N ALA A 107 9.82 2.04 7.56
CA ALA A 107 8.37 2.23 7.45
C ALA A 107 7.67 2.07 8.79
N TRP A 108 8.06 1.09 9.61
CA TRP A 108 7.54 0.92 10.97
C TRP A 108 7.77 2.16 11.84
N ASN A 109 9.00 2.66 11.87
CA ASN A 109 9.35 3.84 12.66
C ASN A 109 8.57 5.08 12.18
N LEU A 110 8.51 5.31 10.88
CA LEU A 110 7.77 6.43 10.30
C LEU A 110 6.26 6.32 10.55
N ALA A 111 5.69 5.12 10.37
CA ALA A 111 4.27 4.88 10.54
C ALA A 111 3.80 5.09 11.98
N ARG A 112 4.64 4.85 12.98
CA ARG A 112 4.32 5.12 14.39
C ARG A 112 4.00 6.60 14.65
N TRP A 113 4.55 7.51 13.83
CA TRP A 113 4.29 8.95 13.91
C TRP A 113 3.16 9.39 12.98
N VAL A 114 3.11 8.86 11.76
CA VAL A 114 2.21 9.31 10.69
C VAL A 114 0.85 8.58 10.74
N ASP A 115 0.85 7.29 11.05
CA ASP A 115 -0.33 6.41 11.01
C ASP A 115 -0.22 5.28 12.04
N PRO A 116 -0.23 5.60 13.33
CA PRO A 116 0.04 4.62 14.40
C PRO A 116 -0.93 3.44 14.40
N ALA A 117 -2.18 3.67 13.99
CA ALA A 117 -3.21 2.62 13.91
C ALA A 117 -2.85 1.52 12.89
N ASN A 118 -2.11 1.86 11.84
CA ASN A 118 -1.76 0.94 10.76
C ASN A 118 -0.25 0.60 10.72
N ALA A 119 0.52 0.95 11.74
CA ALA A 119 1.98 0.77 11.74
C ALA A 119 2.41 -0.68 11.43
N ARG A 120 1.73 -1.69 12.01
CA ARG A 120 2.01 -3.11 11.73
C ARG A 120 1.72 -3.48 10.28
N ALA A 121 0.66 -2.95 9.71
CA ALA A 121 0.29 -3.22 8.33
C ALA A 121 1.28 -2.56 7.36
N TRP A 122 1.77 -1.35 7.66
CA TRP A 122 2.85 -0.70 6.91
C TRP A 122 4.15 -1.49 6.95
N PHE A 123 4.52 -2.04 8.12
CA PHE A 123 5.70 -2.90 8.23
C PHE A 123 5.62 -4.11 7.29
N TRP A 124 4.56 -4.92 7.40
CA TRP A 124 4.41 -6.12 6.59
C TRP A 124 4.28 -5.82 5.10
N GLN A 125 3.52 -4.77 4.75
CA GLN A 125 3.39 -4.36 3.37
C GLN A 125 4.73 -3.92 2.78
N THR A 126 5.54 -3.16 3.54
CA THR A 126 6.85 -2.70 3.07
C THR A 126 7.87 -3.83 3.06
N LEU A 127 7.80 -4.78 3.98
CA LEU A 127 8.65 -5.97 3.97
C LEU A 127 8.50 -6.77 2.67
N VAL A 128 7.28 -6.91 2.17
CA VAL A 128 7.01 -7.64 0.93
C VAL A 128 7.30 -6.78 -0.32
N PHE A 129 6.85 -5.52 -0.33
CA PHE A 129 6.86 -4.69 -1.53
C PHE A 129 7.98 -3.63 -1.56
N GLY A 130 8.80 -3.55 -0.50
CA GLY A 130 9.95 -2.66 -0.39
C GLY A 130 9.58 -1.19 -0.58
N ILE A 131 10.46 -0.47 -1.25
CA ILE A 131 10.33 0.96 -1.52
C ILE A 131 9.05 1.35 -2.26
N ARG A 132 8.43 0.43 -3.00
CA ARG A 132 7.15 0.70 -3.69
C ARG A 132 6.02 0.97 -2.70
N SER A 133 6.00 0.26 -1.57
CA SER A 133 5.08 0.52 -0.46
C SER A 133 5.48 1.77 0.33
N LEU A 134 6.76 1.90 0.64
CA LEU A 134 7.29 3.01 1.42
C LEU A 134 6.97 4.39 0.82
N ARG A 135 6.95 4.51 -0.51
CA ARG A 135 6.57 5.75 -1.21
C ARG A 135 5.19 6.27 -0.84
N PHE A 136 4.22 5.39 -0.61
CA PHE A 136 2.87 5.80 -0.20
C PHE A 136 2.88 6.38 1.23
N LEU A 137 3.62 5.74 2.13
CA LEU A 137 3.78 6.25 3.50
C LEU A 137 4.50 7.59 3.53
N LEU A 138 5.58 7.76 2.75
CA LEU A 138 6.29 9.03 2.61
C LEU A 138 5.41 10.14 2.05
N LYS A 139 4.58 9.84 1.05
CA LYS A 139 3.59 10.79 0.51
C LYS A 139 2.61 11.23 1.59
N ARG A 140 2.13 10.28 2.42
CA ARG A 140 1.21 10.56 3.53
C ARG A 140 1.87 11.45 4.59
N ALA A 141 3.14 11.16 4.92
CA ALA A 141 3.93 11.97 5.86
C ALA A 141 4.10 13.42 5.38
N ARG A 142 4.44 13.61 4.10
CA ARG A 142 4.56 14.95 3.49
C ARG A 142 3.25 15.72 3.53
N SER A 143 2.14 15.07 3.21
CA SER A 143 0.81 15.71 3.24
C SER A 143 0.40 16.17 4.65
N GLN A 144 0.90 15.54 5.71
CA GLN A 144 0.64 15.97 7.08
C GLN A 144 1.54 17.11 7.53
N ALA A 145 2.74 17.21 6.98
CA ALA A 145 3.68 18.29 7.30
C ALA A 145 3.33 19.63 6.64
N THR A 146 2.42 19.65 5.66
CA THR A 146 1.95 20.83 4.93
C THR A 146 0.62 21.38 5.44
N LEU A 147 0.04 20.78 6.47
CA LEU A 147 -1.17 21.22 7.17
C LEU A 147 -0.82 21.89 8.50
#